data_a181a0d3a001cde0ac35e56f9e6744db
#
_entry.id   a181a0d3a001cde0ac35e56f9e6744db
#
_cell.length_a   1.000
_cell.length_b   1.000
_cell.length_c   1.000
_cell.angle_alpha   90.00
_cell.angle_beta   90.00
_cell.angle_gamma   90.00
#
_symmetry.space_group_name_H-M   'P 1'
#
loop_
_entity.id
_entity.type
_entity.pdbx_description
1 polymer ?
#
loop_
_entity_poly.entity_id
_entity_poly.type
_entity_poly.pdbx_seq_one_letter_code
_entity_poly.pdbx_strand_id
1 'polypeptide(L)'
;MKWNGAIGMLKILHNARLEDGRLVNLHINDDRIDAITELQKPSPISENGVDLNEWLVIPSMAEPHAHLDKALTAENVPNPAGDLSGAIEAWISATARGEITYEDTIYRAVEAMRLLVSRGVTAVRTHVNVALGSRALEAVREARKLVEGLIDVQIVALTINPMTGSEGTDNRKALELAIETGVDLVGGCPHLDPNPSVLIKDALDVAEDAGIGIDLHVDEMLDKSVLTLHDLAKQVMDRSFENSVTASHCVTLGMQSLKKQKEVSADVAKANIAVLPLPQTNLFLQGREIPTATPRALTAIKSLKDAGVLVAAGGDNVQDPFNLVGRSDPLETASLLVLAAHEMPESAYEMVSVNARKAMKLEKADLSSGSLADFIAIDAPSLRGAIADAPMSRKVFKSGVLISSSLQSTQISPEGL
;
A
#
# COMPACT_ATOMS: atom_id res chain seq x y z
N MET A 1 6.65 2.48 26.62
CA MET A 1 5.89 1.55 27.48
C MET A 1 6.04 0.16 26.87
N LYS A 2 6.73 -0.76 27.54
CA LYS A 2 6.78 -2.16 27.08
C LYS A 2 5.43 -2.80 27.38
N TRP A 3 4.73 -3.20 26.34
CA TRP A 3 3.52 -4.01 26.48
C TRP A 3 3.92 -5.44 26.87
N ASN A 4 3.66 -5.82 28.12
CA ASN A 4 3.76 -7.22 28.53
C ASN A 4 2.44 -7.92 28.13
N GLY A 5 2.37 -8.40 26.90
CA GLY A 5 1.31 -9.31 26.47
C GLY A 5 1.44 -10.63 27.21
N ALA A 6 0.47 -10.98 28.05
CA ALA A 6 0.36 -12.33 28.61
C ALA A 6 0.11 -13.30 27.45
N ILE A 7 1.10 -14.13 27.14
CA ILE A 7 1.01 -15.23 26.19
C ILE A 7 0.10 -16.30 26.82
N GLY A 8 -0.94 -16.73 26.11
CA GLY A 8 -1.64 -17.98 26.40
C GLY A 8 -3.04 -17.91 27.01
N MET A 9 -3.79 -16.80 26.96
CA MET A 9 -5.22 -16.84 27.32
C MET A 9 -6.10 -16.66 26.07
N LEU A 10 -7.02 -17.62 25.89
CA LEU A 10 -8.09 -17.51 24.90
C LEU A 10 -8.82 -16.17 25.14
N LYS A 11 -8.76 -15.26 24.18
CA LYS A 11 -9.51 -14.00 24.19
C LYS A 11 -10.78 -14.18 23.41
N ILE A 12 -11.87 -13.65 23.95
CA ILE A 12 -13.13 -13.57 23.22
C ILE A 12 -13.38 -12.10 22.90
N LEU A 13 -13.59 -11.83 21.61
CA LEU A 13 -14.06 -10.52 21.15
C LEU A 13 -15.55 -10.65 20.93
N HIS A 14 -16.31 -9.96 21.79
CA HIS A 14 -17.73 -10.09 21.87
C HIS A 14 -18.46 -9.16 20.91
N ASN A 15 -19.62 -9.61 20.45
CA ASN A 15 -20.60 -8.78 19.74
C ASN A 15 -20.01 -8.11 18.49
N ALA A 16 -19.33 -8.88 17.66
CA ALA A 16 -18.87 -8.46 16.34
C ALA A 16 -20.01 -8.62 15.33
N ARG A 17 -20.18 -7.68 14.41
CA ARG A 17 -21.06 -7.83 13.23
C ARG A 17 -20.20 -8.17 12.01
N LEU A 18 -20.50 -9.26 11.34
CA LEU A 18 -19.87 -9.61 10.06
C LEU A 18 -20.55 -8.88 8.89
N GLU A 19 -19.91 -8.91 7.74
CA GLU A 19 -20.37 -8.27 6.50
C GLU A 19 -21.73 -8.82 6.02
N ASP A 20 -22.00 -10.10 6.26
CA ASP A 20 -23.30 -10.75 5.97
C ASP A 20 -24.40 -10.42 7.00
N GLY A 21 -24.12 -9.57 7.97
CA GLY A 21 -25.03 -9.11 9.01
C GLY A 21 -25.10 -9.99 10.25
N ARG A 22 -24.45 -11.15 10.27
CA ARG A 22 -24.44 -12.03 11.45
C ARG A 22 -23.73 -11.35 12.62
N LEU A 23 -24.32 -11.49 13.80
CA LEU A 23 -23.70 -11.13 15.07
C LEU A 23 -22.92 -12.35 15.60
N VAL A 24 -21.66 -12.15 15.95
CA VAL A 24 -20.76 -13.25 16.33
C VAL A 24 -19.86 -12.87 17.50
N ASN A 25 -19.31 -13.89 18.17
CA ASN A 25 -18.10 -13.77 18.97
C ASN A 25 -16.92 -14.36 18.20
N LEU A 26 -15.77 -13.67 18.22
CA LEU A 26 -14.52 -14.17 17.69
C LEU A 26 -13.67 -14.72 18.84
N HIS A 27 -13.26 -15.95 18.73
CA HIS A 27 -12.37 -16.61 19.69
C HIS A 27 -10.95 -16.56 19.14
N ILE A 28 -10.04 -15.95 19.90
CA ILE A 28 -8.64 -15.76 19.51
C ILE A 28 -7.77 -16.66 20.38
N ASN A 29 -6.97 -17.50 19.74
CA ASN A 29 -5.95 -18.31 20.37
C ASN A 29 -4.59 -17.92 19.81
N ASP A 30 -3.71 -17.45 20.68
CA ASP A 30 -2.44 -16.84 20.33
C ASP A 30 -2.63 -15.69 19.31
N ASP A 31 -2.14 -15.82 18.09
CA ASP A 31 -2.21 -14.85 17.02
C ASP A 31 -3.30 -15.14 15.97
N ARG A 32 -4.17 -16.16 16.21
CA ARG A 32 -5.11 -16.67 15.20
C ARG A 32 -6.55 -16.64 15.66
N ILE A 33 -7.44 -16.58 14.68
CA ILE A 33 -8.87 -16.82 14.88
C ILE A 33 -9.08 -18.33 15.03
N ASP A 34 -9.40 -18.77 16.23
CA ASP A 34 -9.68 -20.19 16.53
C ASP A 34 -11.10 -20.58 16.07
N ALA A 35 -12.10 -19.81 16.50
CA ALA A 35 -13.50 -20.06 16.16
C ALA A 35 -14.31 -18.77 16.03
N ILE A 36 -15.42 -18.88 15.29
CA ILE A 36 -16.44 -17.84 15.16
C ILE A 36 -17.77 -18.43 15.62
N THR A 37 -18.35 -17.88 16.68
CA THR A 37 -19.60 -18.37 17.25
C THR A 37 -20.73 -17.39 16.95
N GLU A 38 -21.76 -17.85 16.23
CA GLU A 38 -22.94 -17.03 15.91
C GLU A 38 -23.82 -16.80 17.13
N LEU A 39 -24.36 -15.60 17.22
CA LEU A 39 -25.21 -15.13 18.31
C LEU A 39 -26.59 -14.74 17.77
N GLN A 40 -27.65 -15.07 18.56
CA GLN A 40 -29.02 -14.57 18.28
C GLN A 40 -29.30 -13.18 18.89
N LYS A 41 -28.50 -12.77 19.86
CA LYS A 41 -28.52 -11.49 20.54
C LYS A 41 -27.16 -11.19 21.15
N PRO A 42 -26.84 -9.93 21.50
CA PRO A 42 -25.58 -9.58 22.16
C PRO A 42 -25.32 -10.45 23.41
N SER A 43 -24.10 -10.93 23.51
CA SER A 43 -23.65 -11.75 24.65
C SER A 43 -23.06 -10.88 25.75
N PRO A 44 -23.16 -11.30 27.03
CA PRO A 44 -22.41 -10.66 28.11
C PRO A 44 -20.90 -10.75 27.86
N ILE A 45 -20.17 -9.70 28.27
CA ILE A 45 -18.72 -9.64 28.10
C ILE A 45 -18.07 -10.48 29.19
N SER A 46 -17.17 -11.40 28.80
CA SER A 46 -16.37 -12.19 29.71
C SER A 46 -15.28 -11.32 30.38
N GLU A 47 -14.75 -11.76 31.53
CA GLU A 47 -13.76 -11.03 32.32
C GLU A 47 -12.52 -10.61 31.50
N ASN A 48 -12.11 -11.44 30.53
CA ASN A 48 -10.98 -11.18 29.62
C ASN A 48 -11.42 -10.84 28.18
N GLY A 49 -12.68 -10.48 27.98
CA GLY A 49 -13.26 -10.17 26.68
C GLY A 49 -13.20 -8.68 26.33
N VAL A 50 -13.28 -8.40 25.03
CA VAL A 50 -13.41 -7.04 24.50
C VAL A 50 -14.76 -6.95 23.79
N ASP A 51 -15.58 -5.93 24.13
CA ASP A 51 -16.80 -5.64 23.42
C ASP A 51 -16.52 -4.88 22.13
N LEU A 52 -16.98 -5.41 21.02
CA LEU A 52 -16.91 -4.74 19.72
C LEU A 52 -18.13 -3.89 19.42
N ASN A 53 -19.10 -3.81 20.34
CA ASN A 53 -20.29 -2.93 20.28
C ASN A 53 -21.13 -3.12 19.02
N GLU A 54 -21.21 -4.32 18.49
CA GLU A 54 -21.84 -4.65 17.21
C GLU A 54 -21.25 -3.88 16.00
N TRP A 55 -20.03 -3.40 16.11
CA TRP A 55 -19.33 -2.79 14.99
C TRP A 55 -19.03 -3.82 13.91
N LEU A 56 -18.98 -3.35 12.68
CA LEU A 56 -18.61 -4.16 11.53
C LEU A 56 -17.17 -4.62 11.67
N VAL A 57 -16.94 -5.93 11.61
CA VAL A 57 -15.60 -6.53 11.59
C VAL A 57 -15.28 -7.02 10.20
N ILE A 58 -14.16 -6.55 9.67
CA ILE A 58 -13.65 -6.83 8.33
C ILE A 58 -12.13 -7.11 8.40
N PRO A 59 -11.53 -7.83 7.43
CA PRO A 59 -10.09 -8.05 7.34
C PRO A 59 -9.32 -6.76 7.50
N SER A 60 -8.14 -6.77 8.15
CA SER A 60 -7.27 -5.60 8.17
C SER A 60 -6.83 -5.21 6.77
N MET A 61 -6.62 -3.92 6.57
CA MET A 61 -6.06 -3.40 5.33
C MET A 61 -4.53 -3.49 5.32
N ALA A 62 -3.95 -3.46 4.13
CA ALA A 62 -2.51 -3.33 3.94
C ALA A 62 -2.24 -2.21 2.94
N GLU A 63 -1.12 -1.51 3.13
CA GLU A 63 -0.64 -0.50 2.20
C GLU A 63 0.50 -1.09 1.37
N PRO A 64 0.22 -1.58 0.15
CA PRO A 64 1.21 -2.30 -0.64
C PRO A 64 2.22 -1.39 -1.35
N HIS A 65 2.04 -0.07 -1.29
CA HIS A 65 2.93 0.89 -1.93
C HIS A 65 2.87 2.25 -1.23
N ALA A 66 3.94 2.62 -0.56
CA ALA A 66 4.10 3.89 0.15
C ALA A 66 5.51 4.46 -0.02
N HIS A 67 5.70 5.74 0.36
CA HIS A 67 6.98 6.45 0.39
C HIS A 67 7.21 7.09 1.76
N LEU A 68 7.53 6.28 2.76
CA LEU A 68 7.68 6.75 4.14
C LEU A 68 8.89 7.68 4.35
N ASP A 69 9.91 7.62 3.48
CA ASP A 69 11.03 8.56 3.47
C ASP A 69 10.61 9.99 3.13
N LYS A 70 9.52 10.16 2.36
CA LYS A 70 8.99 11.46 1.90
C LYS A 70 7.77 11.92 2.68
N ALA A 71 7.07 11.01 3.36
CA ALA A 71 5.79 11.29 4.00
C ALA A 71 5.82 12.52 4.90
N LEU A 72 4.69 13.26 4.94
CA LEU A 72 4.45 14.41 5.81
C LEU A 72 5.39 15.61 5.56
N THR A 73 5.81 15.83 4.31
CA THR A 73 6.71 16.93 3.93
C THR A 73 6.02 18.03 3.12
N ALA A 74 4.74 17.90 2.76
CA ALA A 74 4.05 18.82 1.86
C ALA A 74 4.12 20.30 2.28
N GLU A 75 4.11 20.59 3.58
CA GLU A 75 4.18 21.96 4.10
C GLU A 75 5.56 22.62 3.90
N ASN A 76 6.62 21.80 3.86
CA ASN A 76 8.00 22.27 3.78
C ASN A 76 8.61 22.08 2.37
N VAL A 77 8.09 21.16 1.58
CA VAL A 77 8.56 20.79 0.24
C VAL A 77 7.42 20.97 -0.76
N PRO A 78 7.11 22.21 -1.17
CA PRO A 78 5.99 22.48 -2.05
C PRO A 78 6.25 22.03 -3.49
N ASN A 79 5.21 21.55 -4.17
CA ASN A 79 5.18 21.29 -5.60
C ASN A 79 4.17 22.24 -6.28
N PRO A 80 4.57 23.44 -6.68
CA PRO A 80 3.64 24.40 -7.28
C PRO A 80 3.18 24.02 -8.69
N ALA A 81 3.94 23.19 -9.42
CA ALA A 81 3.54 22.66 -10.72
C ALA A 81 2.44 21.60 -10.57
N GLY A 82 2.47 20.85 -9.48
CA GLY A 82 1.52 19.78 -9.17
C GLY A 82 1.64 18.55 -10.08
N ASP A 83 2.72 18.45 -10.86
CA ASP A 83 3.00 17.31 -11.74
C ASP A 83 4.17 16.46 -11.20
N LEU A 84 4.43 15.33 -11.84
CA LEU A 84 5.46 14.37 -11.41
C LEU A 84 6.86 14.99 -11.49
N SER A 85 7.17 15.74 -12.56
CA SER A 85 8.49 16.35 -12.73
C SER A 85 8.76 17.39 -11.65
N GLY A 86 7.76 18.23 -11.35
CA GLY A 86 7.83 19.23 -10.28
C GLY A 86 7.99 18.60 -8.90
N ALA A 87 7.33 17.47 -8.62
CA ALA A 87 7.48 16.72 -7.38
C ALA A 87 8.90 16.17 -7.21
N ILE A 88 9.45 15.55 -8.26
CA ILE A 88 10.83 15.02 -8.28
C ILE A 88 11.84 16.16 -8.07
N GLU A 89 11.70 17.27 -8.79
CA GLU A 89 12.60 18.43 -8.68
C GLU A 89 12.53 19.07 -7.28
N ALA A 90 11.33 19.23 -6.71
CA ALA A 90 11.14 19.73 -5.36
C ALA A 90 11.86 18.86 -4.32
N TRP A 91 11.71 17.52 -4.44
CA TRP A 91 12.34 16.57 -3.55
C TRP A 91 13.88 16.59 -3.65
N ILE A 92 14.43 16.57 -4.87
CA ILE A 92 15.87 16.64 -5.10
C ILE A 92 16.43 17.95 -4.53
N SER A 93 15.76 19.07 -4.77
CA SER A 93 16.18 20.38 -4.30
C SER A 93 16.16 20.48 -2.76
N ALA A 94 15.12 19.99 -2.09
CA ALA A 94 15.04 19.98 -0.63
C ALA A 94 16.14 19.09 -0.01
N THR A 95 16.40 17.93 -0.60
CA THR A 95 17.48 17.03 -0.19
C THR A 95 18.85 17.70 -0.33
N ALA A 96 19.11 18.35 -1.47
CA ALA A 96 20.37 19.06 -1.72
C ALA A 96 20.60 20.24 -0.77
N ARG A 97 19.56 20.90 -0.30
CA ARG A 97 19.64 21.97 0.72
C ARG A 97 19.79 21.44 2.14
N GLY A 98 19.78 20.12 2.36
CA GLY A 98 19.89 19.50 3.68
C GLY A 98 18.63 19.66 4.56
N GLU A 99 17.48 19.91 3.96
CA GLU A 99 16.19 20.04 4.66
C GLU A 99 15.63 18.68 5.10
N ILE A 100 16.06 17.61 4.43
CA ILE A 100 15.66 16.22 4.74
C ILE A 100 16.78 15.58 5.58
N THR A 101 16.60 15.55 6.89
CA THR A 101 17.60 14.99 7.80
C THR A 101 17.26 13.54 8.20
N TYR A 102 18.23 12.84 8.75
CA TYR A 102 18.07 11.47 9.25
C TYR A 102 17.02 11.39 10.36
N GLU A 103 17.15 12.27 11.36
CA GLU A 103 16.27 12.29 12.53
C GLU A 103 14.84 12.67 12.17
N ASP A 104 14.69 13.67 11.27
CA ASP A 104 13.39 14.08 10.74
C ASP A 104 12.73 12.94 9.94
N THR A 105 13.48 12.24 9.11
CA THR A 105 12.96 11.09 8.36
C THR A 105 12.48 9.96 9.27
N ILE A 106 13.21 9.63 10.35
CA ILE A 106 12.75 8.66 11.34
C ILE A 106 11.41 9.12 11.96
N TYR A 107 11.35 10.37 12.43
CA TYR A 107 10.15 10.91 13.07
C TYR A 107 8.94 10.84 12.14
N ARG A 108 9.04 11.35 10.92
CA ARG A 108 7.95 11.37 9.94
C ARG A 108 7.52 9.97 9.51
N ALA A 109 8.47 9.07 9.28
CA ALA A 109 8.16 7.68 8.93
C ALA A 109 7.39 6.96 10.06
N VAL A 110 7.78 7.16 11.32
CA VAL A 110 7.05 6.62 12.49
C VAL A 110 5.65 7.21 12.57
N GLU A 111 5.50 8.52 12.42
CA GLU A 111 4.18 9.18 12.47
C GLU A 111 3.27 8.74 11.31
N ALA A 112 3.80 8.59 10.09
CA ALA A 112 3.06 8.07 8.95
C ALA A 112 2.61 6.62 9.19
N MET A 113 3.46 5.77 9.75
CA MET A 113 3.08 4.39 10.11
C MET A 113 2.04 4.35 11.23
N ARG A 114 2.12 5.23 12.24
CA ARG A 114 1.08 5.36 13.28
C ARG A 114 -0.24 5.81 12.70
N LEU A 115 -0.20 6.71 11.73
CA LEU A 115 -1.39 7.14 11.01
C LEU A 115 -2.02 5.96 10.24
N LEU A 116 -1.24 5.17 9.49
CA LEU A 116 -1.69 3.94 8.83
C LEU A 116 -2.34 2.97 9.84
N VAL A 117 -1.68 2.70 10.96
CA VAL A 117 -2.23 1.81 12.01
C VAL A 117 -3.56 2.33 12.55
N SER A 118 -3.68 3.64 12.80
CA SER A 118 -4.92 4.24 13.28
C SER A 118 -6.08 4.10 12.28
N ARG A 119 -5.76 3.89 11.00
CA ARG A 119 -6.72 3.70 9.91
C ARG A 119 -7.04 2.23 9.62
N GLY A 120 -6.39 1.28 10.32
CA GLY A 120 -6.68 -0.15 10.17
C GLY A 120 -5.69 -0.92 9.31
N VAL A 121 -4.53 -0.34 9.05
CA VAL A 121 -3.44 -0.98 8.30
C VAL A 121 -2.54 -1.75 9.25
N THR A 122 -2.29 -3.03 8.96
CA THR A 122 -1.41 -3.89 9.75
C THR A 122 -0.12 -4.26 9.02
N ALA A 123 0.01 -3.89 7.74
CA ALA A 123 1.22 -4.10 6.95
C ALA A 123 1.40 -2.97 5.92
N VAL A 124 2.66 -2.55 5.71
CA VAL A 124 3.03 -1.54 4.71
C VAL A 124 4.27 -1.98 3.94
N ARG A 125 4.28 -1.73 2.63
CA ARG A 125 5.47 -1.80 1.77
C ARG A 125 5.85 -0.38 1.39
N THR A 126 7.10 0.02 1.68
CA THR A 126 7.59 1.37 1.42
C THR A 126 8.76 1.36 0.45
N HIS A 127 8.67 2.20 -0.57
CA HIS A 127 9.75 2.49 -1.50
C HIS A 127 10.63 3.59 -0.91
N VAL A 128 11.90 3.31 -0.71
CA VAL A 128 12.86 4.23 -0.12
C VAL A 128 13.91 4.58 -1.15
N ASN A 129 14.09 5.86 -1.45
CA ASN A 129 15.11 6.31 -2.38
C ASN A 129 16.50 5.94 -1.86
N VAL A 130 17.24 5.16 -2.66
CA VAL A 130 18.63 4.81 -2.38
C VAL A 130 19.56 5.61 -3.29
N ALA A 131 20.49 6.34 -2.67
CA ALA A 131 21.52 7.10 -3.34
C ALA A 131 22.80 7.06 -2.50
N LEU A 132 23.97 7.16 -3.14
CA LEU A 132 25.23 7.22 -2.42
C LEU A 132 25.26 8.42 -1.47
N GLY A 133 25.60 8.15 -0.20
CA GLY A 133 25.63 9.16 0.86
C GLY A 133 24.27 9.51 1.46
N SER A 134 23.17 8.98 0.92
CA SER A 134 21.84 9.10 1.53
C SER A 134 21.74 8.21 2.76
N ARG A 135 21.06 8.71 3.81
CA ARG A 135 20.74 7.94 5.01
C ARG A 135 19.26 7.59 5.12
N ALA A 136 18.49 7.77 4.02
CA ALA A 136 17.06 7.51 4.02
C ALA A 136 16.75 6.03 4.36
N LEU A 137 17.51 5.09 3.80
CA LEU A 137 17.32 3.67 4.06
C LEU A 137 17.56 3.32 5.54
N GLU A 138 18.66 3.81 6.13
CA GLU A 138 18.94 3.58 7.55
C GLU A 138 17.87 4.21 8.44
N ALA A 139 17.38 5.41 8.08
CA ALA A 139 16.33 6.10 8.82
C ALA A 139 15.01 5.30 8.82
N VAL A 140 14.58 4.81 7.66
CA VAL A 140 13.35 4.01 7.55
C VAL A 140 13.52 2.65 8.24
N ARG A 141 14.69 2.04 8.19
CA ARG A 141 15.00 0.81 8.95
C ARG A 141 14.95 1.02 10.46
N GLU A 142 15.43 2.17 10.94
CA GLU A 142 15.30 2.53 12.36
C GLU A 142 13.84 2.78 12.72
N ALA A 143 13.09 3.50 11.88
CA ALA A 143 11.66 3.71 12.07
C ALA A 143 10.89 2.37 12.12
N ARG A 144 11.23 1.38 11.27
CA ARG A 144 10.66 0.02 11.29
C ARG A 144 10.82 -0.65 12.66
N LYS A 145 11.99 -0.53 13.30
CA LYS A 145 12.21 -1.08 14.65
C LYS A 145 11.36 -0.41 15.71
N LEU A 146 11.14 0.91 15.59
CA LEU A 146 10.37 1.67 16.56
C LEU A 146 8.86 1.35 16.53
N VAL A 147 8.37 0.77 15.45
CA VAL A 147 6.96 0.36 15.28
C VAL A 147 6.78 -1.17 15.31
N GLU A 148 7.80 -1.90 15.74
CA GLU A 148 7.74 -3.35 15.86
C GLU A 148 6.53 -3.79 16.71
N GLY A 149 5.77 -4.77 16.23
CA GLY A 149 4.54 -5.25 16.86
C GLY A 149 3.29 -4.42 16.53
N LEU A 150 3.42 -3.23 15.91
CA LEU A 150 2.27 -2.42 15.47
C LEU A 150 1.92 -2.66 13.99
N ILE A 151 2.94 -2.76 13.12
CA ILE A 151 2.75 -2.87 11.68
C ILE A 151 3.94 -3.63 11.07
N ASP A 152 3.66 -4.53 10.14
CA ASP A 152 4.71 -5.19 9.36
C ASP A 152 5.21 -4.23 8.27
N VAL A 153 6.53 -4.12 8.11
CA VAL A 153 7.12 -3.18 7.16
C VAL A 153 8.02 -3.93 6.19
N GLN A 154 7.74 -3.82 4.90
CA GLN A 154 8.63 -4.24 3.81
C GLN A 154 9.28 -3.01 3.18
N ILE A 155 10.57 -3.08 2.89
CA ILE A 155 11.35 -1.99 2.31
C ILE A 155 11.80 -2.37 0.92
N VAL A 156 11.45 -1.52 -0.06
CA VAL A 156 11.88 -1.62 -1.46
C VAL A 156 13.01 -0.61 -1.68
N ALA A 157 14.15 -1.05 -2.22
CA ALA A 157 15.21 -0.13 -2.63
C ALA A 157 14.81 0.57 -3.93
N LEU A 158 14.25 1.79 -3.83
CA LEU A 158 13.88 2.59 -4.99
C LEU A 158 15.12 3.28 -5.56
N THR A 159 15.53 2.85 -6.75
CA THR A 159 16.68 3.41 -7.43
C THR A 159 16.40 4.78 -8.06
N ILE A 160 17.43 5.62 -8.14
CA ILE A 160 17.37 6.90 -8.82
C ILE A 160 17.80 6.70 -10.27
N ASN A 161 17.14 7.38 -11.20
CA ASN A 161 17.51 7.35 -12.62
C ASN A 161 18.56 8.42 -12.95
N PRO A 162 19.42 8.18 -13.97
CA PRO A 162 19.48 6.93 -14.73
C PRO A 162 20.13 5.78 -13.98
N MET A 163 19.66 4.56 -14.22
CA MET A 163 20.34 3.32 -13.77
C MET A 163 21.27 2.77 -14.85
N THR A 164 20.95 3.03 -16.12
CA THR A 164 21.67 2.48 -17.26
C THR A 164 22.78 3.42 -17.76
N GLY A 165 23.71 2.87 -18.54
CA GLY A 165 24.84 3.62 -19.10
C GLY A 165 25.89 4.03 -18.07
N SER A 166 26.82 4.92 -18.48
CA SER A 166 27.90 5.42 -17.63
C SER A 166 27.41 6.33 -16.50
N GLU A 167 26.34 7.09 -16.74
CA GLU A 167 25.77 8.01 -15.75
C GLU A 167 25.06 7.27 -14.60
N GLY A 168 24.63 6.03 -14.83
CA GLY A 168 23.99 5.18 -13.82
C GLY A 168 24.95 4.47 -12.87
N THR A 169 26.27 4.64 -13.01
CA THR A 169 27.27 3.87 -12.25
C THR A 169 27.10 4.04 -10.73
N ASP A 170 26.91 5.26 -10.25
CA ASP A 170 26.76 5.52 -8.82
C ASP A 170 25.41 5.06 -8.29
N ASN A 171 24.35 5.13 -9.10
CA ASN A 171 23.04 4.62 -8.73
C ASN A 171 23.02 3.08 -8.62
N ARG A 172 23.74 2.37 -9.50
CA ARG A 172 23.91 0.90 -9.37
C ARG A 172 24.68 0.52 -8.10
N LYS A 173 25.77 1.24 -7.77
CA LYS A 173 26.49 1.02 -6.50
C LYS A 173 25.62 1.29 -5.28
N ALA A 174 24.75 2.31 -5.34
CA ALA A 174 23.81 2.59 -4.26
C ALA A 174 22.81 1.45 -4.08
N LEU A 175 22.33 0.83 -5.17
CA LEU A 175 21.49 -0.36 -5.12
C LEU A 175 22.22 -1.56 -4.50
N GLU A 176 23.46 -1.85 -4.94
CA GLU A 176 24.29 -2.92 -4.37
C GLU A 176 24.44 -2.75 -2.86
N LEU A 177 24.79 -1.53 -2.40
CA LEU A 177 24.91 -1.22 -0.98
C LEU A 177 23.58 -1.37 -0.23
N ALA A 178 22.44 -1.01 -0.85
CA ALA A 178 21.13 -1.20 -0.26
C ALA A 178 20.80 -2.69 -0.07
N ILE A 179 21.14 -3.53 -1.04
CA ILE A 179 20.98 -5.00 -0.93
C ILE A 179 21.84 -5.55 0.22
N GLU A 180 23.13 -5.17 0.29
CA GLU A 180 24.01 -5.57 1.39
C GLU A 180 23.49 -5.11 2.76
N THR A 181 22.87 -3.93 2.82
CA THR A 181 22.25 -3.37 4.03
C THR A 181 21.02 -4.16 4.46
N GLY A 182 20.37 -4.86 3.54
CA GLY A 182 19.19 -5.70 3.76
C GLY A 182 17.88 -4.94 3.51
N VAL A 183 17.41 -5.01 2.28
CA VAL A 183 16.07 -4.61 1.83
C VAL A 183 15.25 -5.85 1.51
N ASP A 184 13.94 -5.69 1.40
CA ASP A 184 13.04 -6.82 1.15
C ASP A 184 12.81 -7.03 -0.37
N LEU A 185 12.92 -5.96 -1.19
CA LEU A 185 12.70 -6.00 -2.64
C LEU A 185 13.59 -4.96 -3.37
N VAL A 186 13.83 -5.23 -4.66
CA VAL A 186 14.43 -4.26 -5.60
C VAL A 186 13.32 -3.41 -6.23
N GLY A 187 13.53 -2.11 -6.30
CA GLY A 187 12.65 -1.13 -6.96
C GLY A 187 13.33 -0.41 -8.12
N GLY A 188 12.59 0.43 -8.81
CA GLY A 188 13.07 1.27 -9.90
C GLY A 188 11.93 1.83 -10.74
N CYS A 189 12.27 2.77 -11.63
CA CYS A 189 11.33 3.45 -12.52
C CYS A 189 11.74 3.27 -14.00
N PRO A 190 11.48 2.10 -14.64
CA PRO A 190 11.96 1.82 -15.99
C PRO A 190 11.55 2.88 -17.01
N HIS A 191 10.31 3.36 -16.94
CA HIS A 191 9.76 4.35 -17.87
C HIS A 191 10.48 5.72 -17.83
N LEU A 192 11.26 6.00 -16.80
CA LEU A 192 12.07 7.22 -16.67
C LEU A 192 13.55 7.02 -17.05
N ASP A 193 13.96 5.77 -17.34
CA ASP A 193 15.33 5.46 -17.70
C ASP A 193 15.57 5.62 -19.20
N PRO A 194 16.76 6.09 -19.64
CA PRO A 194 17.11 6.13 -21.06
C PRO A 194 17.01 4.77 -21.78
N ASN A 195 17.18 3.67 -21.06
CA ASN A 195 17.10 2.30 -21.59
C ASN A 195 16.20 1.41 -20.70
N PRO A 196 14.85 1.58 -20.77
CA PRO A 196 13.91 0.90 -19.91
C PRO A 196 14.09 -0.62 -19.82
N SER A 197 14.30 -1.27 -20.97
CA SER A 197 14.47 -2.72 -21.06
C SER A 197 15.74 -3.22 -20.35
N VAL A 198 16.81 -2.43 -20.40
CA VAL A 198 18.07 -2.75 -19.70
C VAL A 198 17.87 -2.58 -18.20
N LEU A 199 17.18 -1.52 -17.74
CA LEU A 199 16.88 -1.35 -16.32
C LEU A 199 16.07 -2.53 -15.78
N ILE A 200 15.04 -2.97 -16.50
CA ILE A 200 14.24 -4.14 -16.11
C ILE A 200 15.12 -5.37 -15.99
N LYS A 201 15.97 -5.62 -17.00
CA LYS A 201 16.91 -6.74 -16.99
C LYS A 201 17.83 -6.69 -15.76
N ASP A 202 18.48 -5.57 -15.52
CA ASP A 202 19.44 -5.38 -14.43
C ASP A 202 18.74 -5.52 -13.04
N ALA A 203 17.52 -4.98 -12.89
CA ALA A 203 16.72 -5.15 -11.68
C ALA A 203 16.37 -6.63 -11.41
N LEU A 204 16.00 -7.37 -12.45
CA LEU A 204 15.73 -8.81 -12.34
C LEU A 204 17.00 -9.60 -12.02
N ASP A 205 18.14 -9.28 -12.65
CA ASP A 205 19.42 -9.94 -12.37
C ASP A 205 19.84 -9.75 -10.90
N VAL A 206 19.81 -8.51 -10.41
CA VAL A 206 20.17 -8.19 -9.01
C VAL A 206 19.22 -8.85 -8.02
N ALA A 207 17.92 -8.86 -8.31
CA ALA A 207 16.92 -9.48 -7.44
C ALA A 207 17.06 -11.01 -7.41
N GLU A 208 17.38 -11.65 -8.55
CA GLU A 208 17.62 -13.09 -8.67
C GLU A 208 18.89 -13.49 -7.88
N ASP A 209 19.98 -12.75 -8.05
CA ASP A 209 21.25 -12.98 -7.32
C ASP A 209 21.08 -12.81 -5.80
N ALA A 210 20.22 -11.88 -5.36
CA ALA A 210 19.93 -11.64 -3.96
C ALA A 210 18.81 -12.58 -3.39
N GLY A 211 18.11 -13.34 -4.24
CA GLY A 211 17.01 -14.20 -3.84
C GLY A 211 15.77 -13.45 -3.34
N ILE A 212 15.56 -12.19 -3.77
CA ILE A 212 14.44 -11.33 -3.38
C ILE A 212 13.55 -10.99 -4.59
N GLY A 213 12.36 -10.42 -4.32
CA GLY A 213 11.45 -9.99 -5.37
C GLY A 213 11.73 -8.57 -5.88
N ILE A 214 10.92 -8.15 -6.85
CA ILE A 214 10.92 -6.78 -7.37
C ILE A 214 9.57 -6.09 -7.22
N ASP A 215 9.59 -4.77 -7.04
CA ASP A 215 8.42 -3.90 -7.08
C ASP A 215 8.78 -2.60 -7.80
N LEU A 216 8.34 -2.48 -9.05
CA LEU A 216 8.74 -1.39 -9.95
C LEU A 216 7.60 -0.38 -10.13
N HIS A 217 7.96 0.92 -10.21
CA HIS A 217 7.08 1.97 -10.74
C HIS A 217 7.05 1.82 -12.26
N VAL A 218 5.94 1.36 -12.79
CA VAL A 218 5.82 0.98 -14.20
C VAL A 218 4.85 1.90 -14.91
N ASP A 219 5.31 2.53 -16.00
CA ASP A 219 4.44 3.29 -16.91
C ASP A 219 3.55 4.34 -16.19
N GLU A 220 4.14 5.09 -15.25
CA GLU A 220 3.46 6.16 -14.52
C GLU A 220 3.30 7.41 -15.39
N MET A 221 2.66 7.26 -16.55
CA MET A 221 2.46 8.33 -17.53
C MET A 221 1.30 8.05 -18.48
N LEU A 222 0.83 9.10 -19.16
CA LEU A 222 -0.25 9.01 -20.15
C LEU A 222 0.25 8.73 -21.58
N ASP A 223 1.56 8.70 -21.80
CA ASP A 223 2.14 8.46 -23.14
C ASP A 223 1.95 6.99 -23.56
N LYS A 224 1.16 6.80 -24.62
CA LYS A 224 0.84 5.47 -25.18
C LYS A 224 2.03 4.74 -25.81
N SER A 225 3.11 5.45 -26.12
CA SER A 225 4.30 4.88 -26.76
C SER A 225 5.18 4.12 -25.76
N VAL A 226 5.07 4.42 -24.46
CA VAL A 226 5.81 3.77 -23.38
C VAL A 226 4.95 2.65 -22.79
N LEU A 227 5.40 1.40 -22.85
CA LEU A 227 4.67 0.24 -22.34
C LEU A 227 5.65 -0.79 -21.74
N THR A 228 6.36 -0.36 -20.69
CA THR A 228 7.39 -1.18 -20.04
C THR A 228 6.79 -2.35 -19.26
N LEU A 229 5.50 -2.29 -18.89
CA LEU A 229 4.77 -3.43 -18.31
C LEU A 229 4.80 -4.67 -19.22
N HIS A 230 4.64 -4.47 -20.53
CA HIS A 230 4.67 -5.58 -21.48
C HIS A 230 6.06 -6.20 -21.62
N ASP A 231 7.09 -5.36 -21.60
CA ASP A 231 8.48 -5.80 -21.62
C ASP A 231 8.85 -6.54 -20.31
N LEU A 232 8.45 -6.00 -19.18
CA LEU A 232 8.61 -6.67 -17.87
C LEU A 232 7.98 -8.08 -17.89
N ALA A 233 6.73 -8.20 -18.37
CA ALA A 233 6.06 -9.50 -18.42
C ALA A 233 6.82 -10.51 -19.30
N LYS A 234 7.36 -10.07 -20.45
CA LYS A 234 8.16 -10.93 -21.33
C LYS A 234 9.45 -11.35 -20.67
N GLN A 235 10.20 -10.42 -20.08
CA GLN A 235 11.49 -10.73 -19.44
C GLN A 235 11.32 -11.68 -18.24
N VAL A 236 10.25 -11.52 -17.46
CA VAL A 236 9.89 -12.43 -16.35
C VAL A 236 9.62 -13.84 -16.86
N MET A 237 8.84 -13.96 -17.97
CA MET A 237 8.55 -15.27 -18.57
C MET A 237 9.78 -15.91 -19.21
N ASP A 238 10.56 -15.13 -19.98
CA ASP A 238 11.69 -15.64 -20.76
C ASP A 238 12.79 -16.22 -19.85
N ARG A 239 12.98 -15.65 -18.66
CA ARG A 239 13.94 -16.14 -17.67
C ARG A 239 13.35 -17.07 -16.61
N SER A 240 12.03 -17.30 -16.63
CA SER A 240 11.32 -18.06 -15.60
C SER A 240 11.61 -17.55 -14.19
N PHE A 241 11.53 -16.23 -13.98
CA PHE A 241 11.84 -15.59 -12.70
C PHE A 241 10.90 -16.08 -11.60
N GLU A 242 11.44 -16.65 -10.52
CA GLU A 242 10.67 -17.36 -9.49
C GLU A 242 10.23 -16.47 -8.31
N ASN A 243 10.95 -15.35 -8.05
CA ASN A 243 10.63 -14.45 -6.96
C ASN A 243 9.39 -13.58 -7.29
N SER A 244 8.88 -12.88 -6.28
CA SER A 244 7.68 -12.03 -6.46
C SER A 244 7.94 -10.85 -7.39
N VAL A 245 6.96 -10.56 -8.26
CA VAL A 245 7.00 -9.41 -9.17
C VAL A 245 5.76 -8.56 -8.95
N THR A 246 5.96 -7.29 -8.67
CA THR A 246 4.90 -6.27 -8.55
C THR A 246 5.18 -5.15 -9.54
N ALA A 247 4.14 -4.68 -10.23
CA ALA A 247 4.16 -3.53 -11.12
C ALA A 247 3.15 -2.49 -10.61
N SER A 248 3.66 -1.36 -10.14
CA SER A 248 2.89 -0.28 -9.58
C SER A 248 2.54 0.77 -10.64
N HIS A 249 1.43 1.51 -10.47
CA HIS A 249 0.85 2.49 -11.39
C HIS A 249 0.28 1.89 -12.68
N CYS A 250 1.10 1.50 -13.64
CA CYS A 250 0.74 0.93 -14.94
C CYS A 250 -0.29 1.77 -15.73
N VAL A 251 -0.22 3.09 -15.62
CA VAL A 251 -1.20 4.05 -16.16
C VAL A 251 -1.32 3.95 -17.67
N THR A 252 -0.19 3.82 -18.36
CA THR A 252 -0.14 3.71 -19.83
C THR A 252 -1.01 2.57 -20.37
N LEU A 253 -1.16 1.46 -19.62
CA LEU A 253 -2.05 0.37 -20.04
C LEU A 253 -3.51 0.84 -20.15
N GLY A 254 -3.96 1.73 -19.26
CA GLY A 254 -5.29 2.35 -19.32
C GLY A 254 -5.52 3.23 -20.55
N MET A 255 -4.44 3.74 -21.15
CA MET A 255 -4.47 4.58 -22.34
C MET A 255 -4.46 3.78 -23.67
N GLN A 256 -4.25 2.45 -23.60
CA GLN A 256 -4.16 1.59 -24.77
C GLN A 256 -5.54 1.22 -25.33
N SER A 257 -5.57 0.75 -26.59
CA SER A 257 -6.77 0.14 -27.16
C SER A 257 -7.18 -1.11 -26.38
N LEU A 258 -8.49 -1.42 -26.33
CA LEU A 258 -8.98 -2.62 -25.64
C LEU A 258 -8.30 -3.91 -26.11
N LYS A 259 -7.96 -4.01 -27.41
CA LYS A 259 -7.22 -5.15 -27.95
C LYS A 259 -5.84 -5.26 -27.29
N LYS A 260 -5.11 -4.14 -27.19
CA LYS A 260 -3.78 -4.10 -26.58
C LYS A 260 -3.82 -4.33 -25.08
N GLN A 261 -4.82 -3.77 -24.39
CA GLN A 261 -5.04 -4.05 -22.96
C GLN A 261 -5.19 -5.55 -22.71
N LYS A 262 -6.03 -6.25 -23.49
CA LYS A 262 -6.23 -7.71 -23.35
C LYS A 262 -4.98 -8.52 -23.63
N GLU A 263 -4.23 -8.15 -24.67
CA GLU A 263 -2.95 -8.79 -25.03
C GLU A 263 -1.95 -8.69 -23.86
N VAL A 264 -1.70 -7.48 -23.37
CA VAL A 264 -0.73 -7.23 -22.30
C VAL A 264 -1.21 -7.89 -20.98
N SER A 265 -2.50 -7.76 -20.63
CA SER A 265 -3.04 -8.38 -19.43
C SER A 265 -2.89 -9.91 -19.42
N ALA A 266 -3.03 -10.56 -20.58
CA ALA A 266 -2.83 -11.99 -20.69
C ALA A 266 -1.36 -12.40 -20.43
N ASP A 267 -0.39 -11.61 -20.89
CA ASP A 267 1.02 -11.87 -20.65
C ASP A 267 1.42 -11.55 -19.19
N VAL A 268 0.88 -10.48 -18.63
CA VAL A 268 1.03 -10.14 -17.18
C VAL A 268 0.50 -11.27 -16.29
N ALA A 269 -0.66 -11.85 -16.65
CA ALA A 269 -1.23 -12.99 -15.92
C ALA A 269 -0.33 -14.24 -16.00
N LYS A 270 0.20 -14.57 -17.20
CA LYS A 270 1.14 -15.70 -17.37
C LYS A 270 2.45 -15.49 -16.62
N ALA A 271 2.93 -14.25 -16.56
CA ALA A 271 4.13 -13.87 -15.81
C ALA A 271 3.89 -13.84 -14.28
N ASN A 272 2.66 -14.04 -13.82
CA ASN A 272 2.26 -13.99 -12.41
C ASN A 272 2.68 -12.67 -11.71
N ILE A 273 2.56 -11.54 -12.42
CA ILE A 273 2.86 -10.19 -11.92
C ILE A 273 1.62 -9.65 -11.21
N ALA A 274 1.79 -9.14 -9.99
CA ALA A 274 0.76 -8.35 -9.32
C ALA A 274 0.79 -6.90 -9.84
N VAL A 275 -0.39 -6.29 -10.04
CA VAL A 275 -0.50 -4.90 -10.51
C VAL A 275 -1.17 -4.04 -9.46
N LEU A 276 -0.57 -2.87 -9.16
CA LEU A 276 -1.03 -1.93 -8.14
C LEU A 276 -1.45 -0.59 -8.76
N PRO A 277 -2.75 -0.34 -9.03
CA PRO A 277 -3.24 1.02 -9.25
C PRO A 277 -3.10 1.88 -7.99
N LEU A 278 -2.68 3.12 -8.16
CA LEU A 278 -2.41 4.09 -7.10
C LEU A 278 -3.22 5.38 -7.38
N PRO A 279 -4.54 5.36 -7.12
CA PRO A 279 -5.45 6.37 -7.64
C PRO A 279 -5.17 7.78 -7.10
N GLN A 280 -4.80 7.93 -5.83
CA GLN A 280 -4.60 9.25 -5.23
C GLN A 280 -3.49 10.03 -5.95
N THR A 281 -2.30 9.46 -6.01
CA THR A 281 -1.11 10.09 -6.62
C THR A 281 -1.31 10.28 -8.12
N ASN A 282 -1.82 9.28 -8.83
CA ASN A 282 -2.00 9.39 -10.27
C ASN A 282 -3.06 10.44 -10.66
N LEU A 283 -4.18 10.53 -9.92
CA LEU A 283 -5.20 11.56 -10.15
C LEU A 283 -4.67 12.97 -9.85
N PHE A 284 -3.76 13.11 -8.89
CA PHE A 284 -3.16 14.39 -8.54
C PHE A 284 -2.12 14.83 -9.57
N LEU A 285 -1.20 13.95 -9.97
CA LEU A 285 -0.02 14.33 -10.76
C LEU A 285 -0.28 14.42 -12.27
N GLN A 286 -1.24 13.67 -12.82
CA GLN A 286 -1.32 13.44 -14.26
C GLN A 286 -2.50 14.14 -14.92
N GLY A 287 -2.35 14.42 -16.23
CA GLY A 287 -3.39 14.98 -17.08
C GLY A 287 -3.64 16.47 -16.92
N ARG A 288 -2.79 17.20 -16.23
CA ARG A 288 -2.92 18.65 -15.99
C ARG A 288 -2.85 19.45 -17.28
N GLU A 289 -2.07 18.98 -18.23
CA GLU A 289 -1.92 19.57 -19.58
C GLU A 289 -3.11 19.24 -20.51
N ILE A 290 -4.04 18.37 -20.11
CA ILE A 290 -5.18 17.93 -20.90
C ILE A 290 -6.47 18.55 -20.34
N PRO A 291 -6.90 19.74 -20.81
CA PRO A 291 -8.02 20.47 -20.19
C PRO A 291 -9.40 19.91 -20.55
N THR A 292 -9.48 19.06 -21.58
CA THR A 292 -10.75 18.49 -22.08
C THR A 292 -10.70 16.98 -22.07
N ALA A 293 -11.72 16.33 -21.49
CA ALA A 293 -11.81 14.87 -21.32
C ALA A 293 -10.53 14.29 -20.70
N THR A 294 -10.04 14.94 -19.64
CA THR A 294 -8.84 14.54 -18.91
C THR A 294 -8.89 13.05 -18.55
N PRO A 295 -7.89 12.26 -18.92
CA PRO A 295 -7.81 10.86 -18.50
C PRO A 295 -7.82 10.70 -16.99
N ARG A 296 -8.41 9.61 -16.51
CA ARG A 296 -8.42 9.29 -15.06
C ARG A 296 -7.07 8.79 -14.54
N ALA A 297 -6.08 8.65 -15.41
CA ALA A 297 -4.72 8.20 -15.07
C ALA A 297 -4.68 6.88 -14.26
N LEU A 298 -5.59 5.96 -14.54
CA LEU A 298 -5.64 4.64 -13.93
C LEU A 298 -5.30 3.56 -14.96
N THR A 299 -4.68 2.48 -14.49
CA THR A 299 -4.44 1.28 -15.30
C THR A 299 -5.75 0.63 -15.76
N ALA A 300 -5.66 -0.34 -16.69
CA ALA A 300 -6.82 -1.07 -17.23
C ALA A 300 -7.30 -2.16 -16.26
N ILE A 301 -7.76 -1.79 -15.05
CA ILE A 301 -8.13 -2.71 -13.97
C ILE A 301 -9.04 -3.83 -14.45
N LYS A 302 -10.11 -3.49 -15.20
CA LYS A 302 -11.02 -4.50 -15.73
C LYS A 302 -10.34 -5.53 -16.62
N SER A 303 -9.49 -5.09 -17.55
CA SER A 303 -8.79 -6.00 -18.45
C SER A 303 -7.80 -6.91 -17.72
N LEU A 304 -7.13 -6.40 -16.69
CA LEU A 304 -6.24 -7.15 -15.83
C LEU A 304 -7.00 -8.22 -15.04
N LYS A 305 -8.09 -7.85 -14.38
CA LYS A 305 -8.94 -8.78 -13.61
C LYS A 305 -9.57 -9.85 -14.50
N ASP A 306 -10.09 -9.47 -15.67
CA ASP A 306 -10.65 -10.42 -16.64
C ASP A 306 -9.61 -11.45 -17.13
N ALA A 307 -8.33 -11.10 -17.14
CA ALA A 307 -7.22 -11.99 -17.47
C ALA A 307 -6.73 -12.83 -16.27
N GLY A 308 -7.24 -12.62 -15.06
CA GLY A 308 -6.85 -13.32 -13.84
C GLY A 308 -5.61 -12.74 -13.14
N VAL A 309 -5.21 -11.52 -13.47
CA VAL A 309 -4.11 -10.81 -12.77
C VAL A 309 -4.53 -10.48 -11.35
N LEU A 310 -3.64 -10.69 -10.38
CA LEU A 310 -3.81 -10.18 -9.03
C LEU A 310 -3.71 -8.65 -9.07
N VAL A 311 -4.84 -7.97 -8.85
CA VAL A 311 -4.88 -6.51 -8.72
C VAL A 311 -5.12 -6.15 -7.26
N ALA A 312 -4.20 -5.39 -6.68
CA ALA A 312 -4.31 -4.76 -5.37
C ALA A 312 -4.17 -3.24 -5.55
N ALA A 313 -4.39 -2.44 -4.50
CA ALA A 313 -4.28 -0.99 -4.61
C ALA A 313 -3.70 -0.37 -3.35
N GLY A 314 -3.01 0.75 -3.48
CA GLY A 314 -2.42 1.52 -2.41
C GLY A 314 -2.71 3.02 -2.51
N GLY A 315 -2.39 3.74 -1.44
CA GLY A 315 -2.50 5.19 -1.34
C GLY A 315 -1.28 5.94 -1.84
N ASP A 316 -0.13 5.24 -1.93
CA ASP A 316 1.15 5.75 -2.40
C ASP A 316 1.71 6.84 -1.45
N ASN A 317 1.74 8.08 -1.87
CA ASN A 317 2.31 9.20 -1.15
C ASN A 317 1.36 9.77 -0.09
N VAL A 318 1.94 10.29 1.00
CA VAL A 318 1.21 10.80 2.16
C VAL A 318 1.67 12.21 2.48
N GLN A 319 0.89 13.22 2.09
CA GLN A 319 1.14 14.63 2.38
C GLN A 319 2.59 15.04 2.10
N ASP A 320 3.00 14.81 0.86
CA ASP A 320 4.31 15.15 0.31
C ASP A 320 4.16 15.78 -1.09
N PRO A 321 5.24 16.16 -1.80
CA PRO A 321 5.13 16.78 -3.11
C PRO A 321 4.38 15.99 -4.18
N PHE A 322 4.25 14.67 -4.01
CA PHE A 322 3.60 13.76 -4.96
C PHE A 322 2.11 13.57 -4.67
N ASN A 323 1.67 13.77 -3.42
CA ASN A 323 0.27 13.77 -3.02
C ASN A 323 0.06 14.64 -1.78
N LEU A 324 -0.42 15.86 -1.99
CA LEU A 324 -0.52 16.88 -0.94
C LEU A 324 -1.51 16.56 0.18
N VAL A 325 -2.50 15.69 -0.06
CA VAL A 325 -3.64 15.46 0.83
C VAL A 325 -3.87 14.00 1.20
N GLY A 326 -2.89 13.13 0.96
CA GLY A 326 -2.98 11.70 1.28
C GLY A 326 -3.33 11.46 2.75
N ARG A 327 -4.32 10.63 3.02
CA ARG A 327 -4.86 10.39 4.37
C ARG A 327 -4.29 9.18 5.07
N SER A 328 -3.49 8.35 4.39
CA SER A 328 -3.07 7.02 4.87
C SER A 328 -4.26 6.13 5.26
N ASP A 329 -5.40 6.30 4.58
CA ASP A 329 -6.62 5.54 4.83
C ASP A 329 -7.01 4.73 3.59
N PRO A 330 -6.81 3.41 3.57
CA PRO A 330 -7.17 2.60 2.41
C PRO A 330 -8.66 2.61 2.06
N LEU A 331 -9.57 3.05 2.96
CA LEU A 331 -10.96 3.31 2.61
C LEU A 331 -11.11 4.48 1.63
N GLU A 332 -10.19 5.47 1.66
CA GLU A 332 -10.11 6.50 0.62
C GLU A 332 -9.71 5.89 -0.73
N THR A 333 -8.69 5.01 -0.74
CA THR A 333 -8.30 4.27 -1.95
C THR A 333 -9.46 3.47 -2.51
N ALA A 334 -10.17 2.71 -1.65
CA ALA A 334 -11.36 1.95 -2.05
C ALA A 334 -12.47 2.85 -2.61
N SER A 335 -12.74 4.01 -1.99
CA SER A 335 -13.70 4.98 -2.49
C SER A 335 -13.33 5.51 -3.89
N LEU A 336 -12.06 5.84 -4.11
CA LEU A 336 -11.57 6.28 -5.43
C LEU A 336 -11.65 5.17 -6.48
N LEU A 337 -11.41 3.92 -6.12
CA LEU A 337 -11.61 2.78 -7.02
C LEU A 337 -13.07 2.62 -7.43
N VAL A 338 -14.01 2.81 -6.50
CA VAL A 338 -15.45 2.81 -6.82
C VAL A 338 -15.78 3.95 -7.79
N LEU A 339 -15.32 5.16 -7.51
CA LEU A 339 -15.69 6.36 -8.27
C LEU A 339 -14.94 6.47 -9.62
N ALA A 340 -13.63 6.21 -9.62
CA ALA A 340 -12.78 6.47 -10.77
C ALA A 340 -12.51 5.21 -11.62
N ALA A 341 -12.51 4.03 -11.03
CA ALA A 341 -12.30 2.76 -11.74
C ALA A 341 -13.60 1.97 -11.98
N HIS A 342 -14.73 2.42 -11.40
CA HIS A 342 -16.04 1.76 -11.48
C HIS A 342 -16.04 0.35 -10.87
N GLU A 343 -15.23 0.14 -9.83
CA GLU A 343 -15.26 -1.08 -9.05
C GLU A 343 -16.48 -1.10 -8.12
N MET A 344 -16.95 -2.30 -7.75
CA MET A 344 -17.94 -2.43 -6.69
C MET A 344 -17.28 -2.35 -5.32
N PRO A 345 -18.00 -1.91 -4.26
CA PRO A 345 -17.40 -1.72 -2.92
C PRO A 345 -16.65 -2.93 -2.39
N GLU A 346 -17.19 -4.13 -2.57
CA GLU A 346 -16.59 -5.39 -2.11
C GLU A 346 -15.26 -5.64 -2.81
N SER A 347 -15.25 -5.51 -4.15
CA SER A 347 -14.04 -5.64 -4.96
C SER A 347 -12.99 -4.57 -4.64
N ALA A 348 -13.42 -3.32 -4.43
CA ALA A 348 -12.53 -2.22 -4.06
C ALA A 348 -11.89 -2.47 -2.68
N TYR A 349 -12.66 -3.01 -1.73
CA TYR A 349 -12.13 -3.37 -0.42
C TYR A 349 -11.15 -4.55 -0.47
N GLU A 350 -11.45 -5.59 -1.24
CA GLU A 350 -10.51 -6.70 -1.46
C GLU A 350 -9.16 -6.20 -2.00
N MET A 351 -9.15 -5.22 -2.89
CA MET A 351 -7.92 -4.66 -3.47
C MET A 351 -7.03 -3.96 -2.43
N VAL A 352 -7.60 -3.38 -1.38
CA VAL A 352 -6.84 -2.69 -0.30
C VAL A 352 -6.65 -3.56 0.96
N SER A 353 -7.12 -4.79 0.96
CA SER A 353 -7.05 -5.72 2.10
C SER A 353 -6.42 -7.06 1.70
N VAL A 354 -7.22 -8.07 1.44
CA VAL A 354 -6.73 -9.44 1.17
C VAL A 354 -5.86 -9.54 -0.07
N ASN A 355 -6.16 -8.77 -1.13
CA ASN A 355 -5.34 -8.74 -2.34
C ASN A 355 -4.02 -7.99 -2.10
N ALA A 356 -4.03 -6.89 -1.33
CA ALA A 356 -2.82 -6.16 -0.95
C ALA A 356 -1.87 -7.07 -0.16
N ARG A 357 -2.37 -7.78 0.86
CA ARG A 357 -1.58 -8.77 1.61
C ARG A 357 -1.02 -9.87 0.69
N LYS A 358 -1.82 -10.37 -0.24
CA LYS A 358 -1.38 -11.39 -1.20
C LYS A 358 -0.30 -10.87 -2.15
N ALA A 359 -0.40 -9.62 -2.64
CA ALA A 359 0.64 -8.97 -3.46
C ALA A 359 1.94 -8.79 -2.68
N MET A 360 1.85 -8.50 -1.39
CA MET A 360 2.97 -8.39 -0.46
C MET A 360 3.52 -9.76 -0.02
N LYS A 361 2.94 -10.89 -0.45
CA LYS A 361 3.31 -12.24 -0.01
C LYS A 361 3.21 -12.46 1.50
N LEU A 362 2.27 -11.78 2.14
CA LEU A 362 1.97 -11.92 3.56
C LEU A 362 1.00 -13.06 3.82
N GLU A 363 1.02 -13.55 5.04
CA GLU A 363 0.08 -14.59 5.49
C GLU A 363 -1.36 -14.08 5.46
N LYS A 364 -2.29 -14.99 5.22
CA LYS A 364 -3.73 -14.73 5.12
C LYS A 364 -4.32 -14.20 6.43
N ALA A 365 -5.11 -13.16 6.34
CA ALA A 365 -5.88 -12.54 7.42
C ALA A 365 -7.27 -12.14 6.91
N ASP A 366 -8.15 -13.13 6.71
CA ASP A 366 -9.44 -12.98 6.03
C ASP A 366 -10.65 -13.34 6.90
N LEU A 367 -10.50 -13.30 8.22
CA LEU A 367 -11.53 -13.66 9.21
C LEU A 367 -12.00 -15.13 9.15
N SER A 368 -11.27 -16.03 8.50
CA SER A 368 -11.58 -17.47 8.59
C SER A 368 -10.88 -18.11 9.80
N SER A 369 -11.44 -19.22 10.29
CA SER A 369 -10.77 -20.03 11.33
C SER A 369 -9.37 -20.47 10.85
N GLY A 370 -8.37 -20.32 11.71
CA GLY A 370 -6.96 -20.57 11.43
C GLY A 370 -6.20 -19.39 10.77
N SER A 371 -6.88 -18.34 10.27
CA SER A 371 -6.19 -17.16 9.74
C SER A 371 -5.60 -16.30 10.85
N LEU A 372 -4.61 -15.45 10.50
CA LEU A 372 -4.10 -14.44 11.43
C LEU A 372 -5.24 -13.57 11.95
N ALA A 373 -5.17 -13.24 13.23
CA ALA A 373 -6.13 -12.36 13.90
C ALA A 373 -5.77 -10.87 13.67
N ASP A 374 -5.58 -10.52 12.39
CA ASP A 374 -5.39 -9.16 11.89
C ASP A 374 -6.70 -8.66 11.27
N PHE A 375 -7.40 -7.78 11.96
CA PHE A 375 -8.69 -7.25 11.50
C PHE A 375 -9.01 -5.90 12.13
N ILE A 376 -10.03 -5.24 11.61
CA ILE A 376 -10.57 -4.00 12.17
C ILE A 376 -12.04 -4.19 12.56
N ALA A 377 -12.43 -3.58 13.67
CA ALA A 377 -13.83 -3.31 13.97
C ALA A 377 -14.08 -1.81 13.74
N ILE A 378 -15.07 -1.49 12.91
CA ILE A 378 -15.38 -0.13 12.47
C ILE A 378 -16.84 0.19 12.74
N ASP A 379 -17.13 1.39 13.27
CA ASP A 379 -18.48 1.86 13.55
C ASP A 379 -19.20 2.24 12.24
N ALA A 380 -19.65 1.23 11.53
CA ALA A 380 -20.36 1.37 10.26
C ALA A 380 -21.44 0.30 10.12
N PRO A 381 -22.56 0.61 9.46
CA PRO A 381 -23.67 -0.34 9.29
C PRO A 381 -23.39 -1.44 8.24
N SER A 382 -22.44 -1.22 7.36
CA SER A 382 -22.06 -2.13 6.27
C SER A 382 -20.70 -1.75 5.68
N LEU A 383 -20.09 -2.64 4.88
CA LEU A 383 -18.87 -2.36 4.15
C LEU A 383 -18.99 -1.13 3.24
N ARG A 384 -20.11 -1.01 2.51
CA ARG A 384 -20.41 0.16 1.68
C ARG A 384 -20.47 1.44 2.52
N GLY A 385 -21.11 1.40 3.70
CA GLY A 385 -21.15 2.52 4.65
C GLY A 385 -19.75 2.87 5.17
N ALA A 386 -18.95 1.86 5.50
CA ALA A 386 -17.56 2.06 5.92
C ALA A 386 -16.71 2.78 4.85
N ILE A 387 -16.86 2.40 3.57
CA ILE A 387 -16.15 3.07 2.46
C ILE A 387 -16.68 4.49 2.23
N ALA A 388 -18.01 4.68 2.31
CA ALA A 388 -18.63 5.98 2.04
C ALA A 388 -18.27 7.03 3.10
N ASP A 389 -18.30 6.66 4.37
CA ASP A 389 -18.16 7.59 5.49
C ASP A 389 -16.75 7.61 6.08
N ALA A 390 -15.95 6.57 5.83
CA ALA A 390 -14.61 6.35 6.39
C ALA A 390 -14.53 6.75 7.89
N PRO A 391 -15.42 6.21 8.77
CA PRO A 391 -15.56 6.71 10.12
C PRO A 391 -14.25 6.54 10.90
N MET A 392 -14.01 7.48 11.82
CA MET A 392 -12.81 7.48 12.68
C MET A 392 -12.93 6.50 13.86
N SER A 393 -14.15 6.07 14.22
CA SER A 393 -14.37 5.08 15.28
C SER A 393 -13.95 3.70 14.80
N ARG A 394 -12.73 3.29 15.18
CA ARG A 394 -12.12 2.02 14.78
C ARG A 394 -11.38 1.37 15.94
N LYS A 395 -11.39 0.05 15.99
CA LYS A 395 -10.51 -0.77 16.82
C LYS A 395 -9.69 -1.66 15.88
N VAL A 396 -8.37 -1.59 15.96
CA VAL A 396 -7.45 -2.30 15.07
C VAL A 396 -6.77 -3.41 15.85
N PHE A 397 -6.85 -4.61 15.33
CA PHE A 397 -6.24 -5.79 15.94
C PHE A 397 -5.15 -6.33 15.01
N LYS A 398 -3.99 -6.63 15.60
CA LYS A 398 -2.88 -7.33 14.95
C LYS A 398 -2.47 -8.51 15.82
N SER A 399 -2.41 -9.69 15.22
CA SER A 399 -2.11 -10.93 15.95
C SER A 399 -2.99 -11.08 17.21
N GLY A 400 -4.28 -10.75 17.11
CA GLY A 400 -5.24 -10.79 18.21
C GLY A 400 -5.06 -9.72 19.30
N VAL A 401 -4.10 -8.82 19.17
CA VAL A 401 -3.84 -7.73 20.11
C VAL A 401 -4.48 -6.44 19.62
N LEU A 402 -5.20 -5.73 20.47
CA LEU A 402 -5.72 -4.40 20.19
C LEU A 402 -4.56 -3.40 20.15
N ILE A 403 -4.17 -2.97 18.95
CA ILE A 403 -3.02 -2.06 18.74
C ILE A 403 -3.42 -0.60 18.55
N SER A 404 -4.68 -0.34 18.18
CA SER A 404 -5.22 1.03 18.05
C SER A 404 -6.72 1.05 18.38
N SER A 405 -7.15 2.10 19.05
CA SER A 405 -8.57 2.35 19.32
C SER A 405 -8.84 3.84 19.23
N SER A 406 -9.80 4.22 18.38
CA SER A 406 -10.27 5.59 18.22
C SER A 406 -11.80 5.63 18.34
N LEU A 407 -12.31 6.73 18.86
CA LEU A 407 -13.74 6.99 19.01
C LEU A 407 -14.03 8.43 18.62
N GLN A 408 -14.93 8.60 17.68
CA GLN A 408 -15.45 9.92 17.29
C GLN A 408 -16.86 10.10 17.83
N SER A 409 -17.15 11.24 18.43
CA SER A 409 -18.47 11.63 18.91
C SER A 409 -18.92 12.87 18.15
N THR A 410 -20.14 12.83 17.63
CA THR A 410 -20.79 13.98 16.97
C THR A 410 -22.09 14.28 17.68
N GLN A 411 -22.28 15.51 18.12
CA GLN A 411 -23.53 15.99 18.69
C GLN A 411 -24.17 16.97 17.71
N ILE A 412 -25.43 16.72 17.38
CA ILE A 412 -26.25 17.63 16.57
C ILE A 412 -27.44 18.04 17.42
N SER A 413 -27.57 19.32 17.71
CA SER A 413 -28.71 19.86 18.43
C SER A 413 -29.73 20.46 17.46
N PRO A 414 -30.99 20.04 17.44
CA PRO A 414 -32.04 20.65 16.62
C PRO A 414 -32.43 22.06 17.06
N GLU A 415 -32.06 22.47 18.30
CA GLU A 415 -32.39 23.80 18.86
C GLU A 415 -31.24 24.80 18.76
N GLY A 416 -30.16 24.42 18.08
CA GLY A 416 -28.89 25.20 18.08
C GLY A 416 -28.17 25.11 19.44
N LEU A 417 -26.88 25.11 19.38
CA LEU A 417 -26.03 25.17 20.60
C LEU A 417 -25.96 26.60 21.11
#